data_0abdd725eb8e3cddb20064981c729e4d
#
_entry.id   0abdd725eb8e3cddb20064981c729e4d
#
_cell.length_a   1.000
_cell.length_b   1.000
_cell.length_c   1.000
_cell.angle_alpha   90.00
_cell.angle_beta   90.00
_cell.angle_gamma   90.00
#
_symmetry.space_group_name_H-M   'P 1'
#
loop_
_entity.id
_entity.type
_entity.pdbx_description
1 polymer ?
#
loop_
_entity_poly.entity_id
_entity_poly.type
_entity_poly.pdbx_seq_one_letter_code
_entity_poly.pdbx_strand_id
1 'polypeptide(L)'
;MKRALVFFLLALPVFAQNKLTDTALTPACGPDDAKFAVKTAKSGRPAIQPDEGKALVIFVEDDSEFASHPKPTTRTGLDGNWIGATHGNSYFSFSVDPGEHHLCASWQTSIIVGQGHKTAAAHFTAEAGTVYYFRAKNTWARDVGTADISLKPLDSDEGQLLTSKFSLSTFHPKK
;
A
#
# COMPACT_ATOMS: atom_id res chain seq x y z
N MET A 1 51.75 -20.37 -51.53
CA MET A 1 50.95 -19.23 -51.02
C MET A 1 49.73 -19.78 -50.24
N LYS A 2 49.85 -19.87 -48.87
CA LYS A 2 48.80 -20.40 -48.00
C LYS A 2 47.99 -19.20 -47.41
N ARG A 3 46.71 -19.08 -47.74
CA ARG A 3 45.80 -18.07 -47.17
C ARG A 3 45.19 -18.64 -45.89
N ALA A 4 45.52 -18.02 -44.75
CA ALA A 4 44.86 -18.30 -43.47
C ALA A 4 43.55 -17.52 -43.37
N LEU A 5 42.43 -18.24 -43.21
CA LEU A 5 41.12 -17.65 -42.87
C LEU A 5 41.06 -17.49 -41.37
N VAL A 6 40.95 -16.23 -40.91
CA VAL A 6 40.68 -15.90 -39.49
C VAL A 6 39.18 -15.81 -39.32
N PHE A 7 38.61 -16.74 -38.53
CA PHE A 7 37.21 -16.66 -38.09
C PHE A 7 37.11 -15.73 -36.88
N PHE A 8 36.45 -14.60 -37.04
CA PHE A 8 36.02 -13.72 -35.95
C PHE A 8 34.71 -14.27 -35.32
N LEU A 9 34.83 -14.84 -34.13
CA LEU A 9 33.66 -15.20 -33.31
C LEU A 9 33.11 -13.92 -32.64
N LEU A 10 31.99 -13.42 -33.15
CA LEU A 10 31.19 -12.39 -32.51
C LEU A 10 30.43 -12.98 -31.32
N ALA A 11 30.91 -12.73 -30.10
CA ALA A 11 30.17 -13.03 -28.89
C ALA A 11 29.05 -11.98 -28.72
N LEU A 12 27.79 -12.38 -28.92
CA LEU A 12 26.63 -11.58 -28.60
C LEU A 12 26.41 -11.56 -27.09
N PRO A 13 26.21 -10.40 -26.46
CA PRO A 13 25.85 -10.33 -25.05
C PRO A 13 24.44 -10.89 -24.88
N VAL A 14 24.31 -11.96 -24.11
CA VAL A 14 23.00 -12.45 -23.63
C VAL A 14 22.51 -11.46 -22.57
N PHE A 15 21.57 -10.59 -22.94
CA PHE A 15 20.81 -9.82 -21.98
C PHE A 15 19.91 -10.79 -21.20
N ALA A 16 20.30 -11.12 -19.98
CA ALA A 16 19.43 -11.81 -19.05
C ALA A 16 18.23 -10.88 -18.76
N GLN A 17 17.09 -11.16 -19.38
CA GLN A 17 15.84 -10.54 -19.01
C GLN A 17 15.48 -11.05 -17.60
N ASN A 18 15.72 -10.23 -16.60
CA ASN A 18 15.17 -10.45 -15.28
C ASN A 18 13.64 -10.41 -15.41
N LYS A 19 13.05 -11.60 -15.47
CA LYS A 19 11.63 -11.82 -15.28
C LYS A 19 11.33 -11.36 -13.85
N LEU A 20 10.81 -10.14 -13.69
CA LEU A 20 10.22 -9.68 -12.44
C LEU A 20 9.10 -10.67 -12.09
N THR A 21 9.45 -11.67 -11.31
CA THR A 21 8.49 -12.58 -10.73
C THR A 21 7.69 -11.80 -9.69
N ASP A 22 6.41 -12.05 -9.62
CA ASP A 22 5.35 -11.51 -8.74
C ASP A 22 5.68 -11.61 -7.22
N THR A 23 6.89 -12.00 -6.88
CA THR A 23 7.42 -12.21 -5.52
C THR A 23 7.74 -10.90 -4.79
N ALA A 24 7.73 -9.75 -5.48
CA ALA A 24 8.07 -8.46 -4.88
C ALA A 24 6.97 -7.89 -3.95
N LEU A 25 5.72 -8.37 -4.05
CA LEU A 25 4.61 -7.92 -3.19
C LEU A 25 4.51 -8.69 -1.86
N THR A 26 5.10 -9.88 -1.79
CA THR A 26 5.05 -10.75 -0.61
C THR A 26 5.75 -10.16 0.62
N PRO A 27 6.88 -9.44 0.50
CA PRO A 27 7.55 -8.86 1.66
C PRO A 27 6.81 -7.69 2.32
N ALA A 28 5.90 -7.02 1.59
CA ALA A 28 5.19 -5.85 2.12
C ALA A 28 3.93 -6.22 2.89
N CYS A 29 3.23 -7.28 2.46
CA CYS A 29 1.98 -7.74 3.04
C CYS A 29 2.19 -8.87 4.05
N GLY A 30 1.31 -8.98 5.04
CA GLY A 30 1.26 -10.10 5.97
C GLY A 30 0.50 -11.32 5.40
N PRO A 31 0.32 -12.39 6.20
CA PRO A 31 -0.41 -13.61 5.82
C PRO A 31 -1.87 -13.34 5.41
N ASP A 32 -2.41 -14.10 4.47
CA ASP A 32 -3.73 -13.84 3.86
C ASP A 32 -4.93 -14.04 4.80
N ASP A 33 -4.80 -14.87 5.82
CA ASP A 33 -5.87 -15.26 6.76
C ASP A 33 -6.20 -14.17 7.81
N ALA A 34 -5.31 -13.20 8.01
CA ALA A 34 -5.51 -12.14 9.01
C ALA A 34 -6.71 -11.25 8.65
N LYS A 35 -7.60 -11.06 9.63
CA LYS A 35 -8.78 -10.19 9.52
C LYS A 35 -8.85 -9.21 10.66
N PHE A 36 -9.40 -8.03 10.39
CA PHE A 36 -9.60 -6.97 11.37
C PHE A 36 -11.07 -6.57 11.46
N ALA A 37 -11.50 -6.22 12.66
CA ALA A 37 -12.70 -5.44 12.87
C ALA A 37 -12.28 -3.97 12.97
N VAL A 38 -12.94 -3.10 12.21
CA VAL A 38 -12.63 -1.67 12.14
C VAL A 38 -13.82 -0.87 12.65
N LYS A 39 -13.53 0.16 13.44
CA LYS A 39 -14.48 1.21 13.84
C LYS A 39 -13.93 2.55 13.42
N THR A 40 -14.78 3.48 13.03
CA THR A 40 -14.40 4.83 12.63
C THR A 40 -15.03 5.86 13.55
N ALA A 41 -14.28 6.92 13.88
CA ALA A 41 -14.75 8.03 14.72
C ALA A 41 -14.42 9.36 14.05
N LYS A 42 -15.36 10.32 14.08
CA LYS A 42 -15.16 11.68 13.55
C LYS A 42 -14.43 12.61 14.52
N SER A 43 -14.33 12.21 15.79
CA SER A 43 -13.65 12.97 16.86
C SER A 43 -12.42 12.21 17.36
N GLY A 44 -11.50 12.92 17.99
CA GLY A 44 -10.31 12.31 18.60
C GLY A 44 -9.13 12.23 17.63
N ARG A 45 -8.80 13.34 16.96
CA ARG A 45 -7.60 13.38 16.08
C ARG A 45 -6.35 13.26 16.94
N PRO A 46 -5.50 12.24 16.71
CA PRO A 46 -4.20 12.15 17.36
C PRO A 46 -3.32 13.34 16.94
N ALA A 47 -2.39 13.70 17.79
CA ALA A 47 -1.34 14.64 17.40
C ALA A 47 -0.53 14.03 16.25
N ILE A 48 -0.31 14.82 15.20
CA ILE A 48 0.51 14.41 14.04
C ILE A 48 1.95 14.80 14.36
N GLN A 49 2.58 14.04 15.24
CA GLN A 49 3.99 14.22 15.58
C GLN A 49 4.65 12.85 15.67
N PRO A 50 5.84 12.70 15.04
CA PRO A 50 6.64 11.49 15.21
C PRO A 50 7.08 11.31 16.65
N ASP A 51 7.20 10.06 17.09
CA ASP A 51 7.90 9.72 18.31
C ASP A 51 9.39 10.07 18.18
N GLU A 52 10.08 10.27 19.31
CA GLU A 52 11.52 10.58 19.31
C GLU A 52 12.31 9.49 18.57
N GLY A 53 13.14 9.91 17.61
CA GLY A 53 13.96 9.03 16.78
C GLY A 53 13.21 8.24 15.71
N LYS A 54 11.89 8.39 15.58
CA LYS A 54 11.06 7.67 14.58
C LYS A 54 10.49 8.60 13.52
N ALA A 55 9.99 8.02 12.45
CA ALA A 55 9.10 8.67 11.51
C ALA A 55 7.64 8.32 11.83
N LEU A 56 6.70 9.17 11.42
CA LEU A 56 5.27 8.90 11.51
C LEU A 56 4.71 8.66 10.12
N VAL A 57 4.01 7.55 9.94
CA VAL A 57 3.26 7.27 8.71
C VAL A 57 1.78 7.44 8.99
N ILE A 58 1.10 8.20 8.12
CA ILE A 58 -0.35 8.36 8.12
C ILE A 58 -0.88 7.66 6.89
N PHE A 59 -1.61 6.57 7.12
CA PHE A 59 -2.25 5.78 6.08
C PHE A 59 -3.70 6.21 5.93
N VAL A 60 -4.08 6.60 4.72
CA VAL A 60 -5.41 7.12 4.39
C VAL A 60 -6.08 6.19 3.40
N GLU A 61 -7.26 5.67 3.73
CA GLU A 61 -8.15 4.98 2.79
C GLU A 61 -9.12 6.00 2.18
N ASP A 62 -9.11 6.08 0.86
CA ASP A 62 -9.95 6.97 0.07
C ASP A 62 -10.91 6.15 -0.82
N ASP A 63 -12.17 6.12 -0.42
CA ASP A 63 -13.26 5.44 -1.11
C ASP A 63 -14.19 6.43 -1.84
N SER A 64 -13.74 7.65 -2.08
CA SER A 64 -14.58 8.68 -2.72
C SER A 64 -15.05 8.28 -4.12
N GLU A 65 -14.26 7.49 -4.84
CA GLU A 65 -14.57 6.97 -6.18
C GLU A 65 -15.05 5.50 -6.16
N PHE A 66 -15.34 4.94 -5.01
CA PHE A 66 -15.88 3.60 -4.89
C PHE A 66 -17.41 3.65 -4.86
N ALA A 67 -18.06 3.45 -6.02
CA ALA A 67 -19.49 3.68 -6.22
C ALA A 67 -20.41 2.65 -5.58
N SER A 68 -19.88 1.56 -4.98
CA SER A 68 -20.70 0.48 -4.40
C SER A 68 -20.71 0.42 -2.88
N HIS A 69 -21.62 -0.36 -2.36
CA HIS A 69 -21.69 -0.81 -0.98
C HIS A 69 -21.82 -2.33 -0.91
N PRO A 70 -21.20 -3.00 0.06
CA PRO A 70 -20.37 -2.42 1.12
C PRO A 70 -19.05 -1.85 0.58
N LYS A 71 -18.49 -0.86 1.29
CA LYS A 71 -17.13 -0.37 1.04
C LYS A 71 -16.12 -1.44 1.44
N PRO A 72 -14.91 -1.45 0.85
CA PRO A 72 -13.85 -2.34 1.30
C PRO A 72 -13.42 -2.09 2.74
N THR A 73 -12.87 -3.09 3.39
CA THR A 73 -11.98 -2.95 4.53
C THR A 73 -10.58 -3.19 4.00
N THR A 74 -9.73 -2.19 4.06
CA THR A 74 -8.36 -2.25 3.56
C THR A 74 -7.40 -2.55 4.70
N ARG A 75 -6.71 -3.69 4.63
CA ARG A 75 -5.61 -4.02 5.54
C ARG A 75 -4.37 -3.26 5.13
N THR A 76 -3.60 -2.81 6.11
CA THR A 76 -2.31 -2.15 5.90
C THR A 76 -1.21 -3.07 6.41
N GLY A 77 -0.28 -3.41 5.54
CA GLY A 77 0.91 -4.20 5.85
C GLY A 77 2.17 -3.33 5.83
N LEU A 78 3.12 -3.67 6.68
CA LEU A 78 4.46 -3.08 6.71
C LEU A 78 5.47 -4.20 6.88
N ASP A 79 6.43 -4.30 5.98
CA ASP A 79 7.56 -5.25 6.05
C ASP A 79 7.13 -6.70 6.35
N GLY A 80 6.08 -7.15 5.65
CA GLY A 80 5.56 -8.52 5.78
C GLY A 80 4.59 -8.76 6.95
N ASN A 81 4.23 -7.73 7.71
CA ASN A 81 3.33 -7.85 8.84
C ASN A 81 2.09 -6.97 8.67
N TRP A 82 0.92 -7.47 9.03
CA TRP A 82 -0.28 -6.63 9.10
C TRP A 82 -0.22 -5.76 10.35
N ILE A 83 -0.26 -4.45 10.15
CA ILE A 83 -0.15 -3.45 11.23
C ILE A 83 -1.46 -2.74 11.52
N GLY A 84 -2.46 -2.86 10.64
CA GLY A 84 -3.73 -2.20 10.82
C GLY A 84 -4.72 -2.43 9.70
N ALA A 85 -5.86 -1.75 9.83
CA ALA A 85 -6.90 -1.71 8.80
C ALA A 85 -7.74 -0.44 8.90
N THR A 86 -8.28 -0.04 7.75
CA THR A 86 -9.19 1.08 7.56
C THR A 86 -10.49 0.62 6.92
N HIS A 87 -11.54 1.43 6.99
CA HIS A 87 -12.82 1.17 6.32
C HIS A 87 -13.50 2.47 5.93
N GLY A 88 -13.84 2.59 4.66
CA GLY A 88 -14.42 3.83 4.12
C GLY A 88 -13.40 4.97 4.10
N ASN A 89 -13.88 6.20 3.99
CA ASN A 89 -13.00 7.38 4.03
C ASN A 89 -12.47 7.59 5.45
N SER A 90 -11.34 6.93 5.75
CA SER A 90 -10.75 6.94 7.08
C SER A 90 -9.23 6.80 7.05
N TYR A 91 -8.59 7.07 8.18
CA TYR A 91 -7.14 7.01 8.32
C TYR A 91 -6.73 6.49 9.69
N PHE A 92 -5.50 6.05 9.81
CA PHE A 92 -4.79 5.83 11.08
C PHE A 92 -3.32 6.17 10.91
N SER A 93 -2.59 6.26 12.02
CA SER A 93 -1.16 6.55 12.02
C SER A 93 -0.38 5.51 12.80
N PHE A 94 0.90 5.34 12.46
CA PHE A 94 1.83 4.45 13.13
C PHE A 94 3.27 4.97 12.97
N SER A 95 4.10 4.69 13.96
CA SER A 95 5.52 5.03 13.95
C SER A 95 6.33 3.94 13.27
N VAL A 96 7.38 4.34 12.55
CA VAL A 96 8.38 3.44 11.95
C VAL A 96 9.78 3.89 12.32
N ASP A 97 10.72 2.96 12.36
CA ASP A 97 12.14 3.27 12.52
C ASP A 97 12.68 3.92 11.22
N PRO A 98 13.76 4.72 11.29
CA PRO A 98 14.41 5.19 10.07
C PRO A 98 14.96 4.04 9.24
N GLY A 99 14.83 4.13 7.90
CA GLY A 99 15.29 3.09 6.97
C GLY A 99 14.32 2.82 5.84
N GLU A 100 14.60 1.79 5.06
CA GLU A 100 13.76 1.37 3.95
C GLU A 100 12.61 0.50 4.44
N HIS A 101 11.39 0.80 3.98
CA HIS A 101 10.16 0.11 4.35
C HIS A 101 9.32 -0.24 3.12
N HIS A 102 8.63 -1.37 3.21
CA HIS A 102 7.69 -1.86 2.22
C HIS A 102 6.27 -1.81 2.78
N LEU A 103 5.44 -0.95 2.18
CA LEU A 103 4.05 -0.73 2.57
C LEU A 103 3.10 -1.49 1.64
N CYS A 104 2.05 -2.08 2.20
CA CYS A 104 1.03 -2.82 1.48
C CYS A 104 -0.38 -2.34 1.87
N ALA A 105 -1.25 -2.25 0.88
CA ALA A 105 -2.69 -2.09 1.04
C ALA A 105 -3.41 -3.26 0.37
N SER A 106 -4.26 -3.97 1.09
CA SER A 106 -4.99 -5.14 0.55
C SER A 106 -6.42 -5.19 1.08
N TRP A 107 -7.37 -5.44 0.19
CA TRP A 107 -8.74 -5.70 0.62
C TRP A 107 -8.82 -6.96 1.46
N GLN A 108 -9.47 -6.85 2.59
CA GLN A 108 -9.62 -7.97 3.51
C GLN A 108 -10.51 -9.10 2.97
N THR A 109 -11.48 -8.73 2.14
CA THR A 109 -12.41 -9.67 1.51
C THR A 109 -12.64 -9.26 0.06
N SER A 110 -12.89 -10.24 -0.81
CA SER A 110 -13.40 -9.95 -2.15
C SER A 110 -14.80 -9.34 -2.04
N ILE A 111 -14.97 -8.13 -2.56
CA ILE A 111 -16.25 -7.40 -2.52
C ILE A 111 -17.05 -7.65 -3.79
N ILE A 112 -16.35 -7.91 -4.88
CA ILE A 112 -16.96 -8.11 -6.19
C ILE A 112 -16.74 -9.55 -6.60
N VAL A 113 -17.84 -10.24 -6.90
CA VAL A 113 -17.80 -11.65 -7.33
C VAL A 113 -16.93 -11.78 -8.57
N GLY A 114 -15.97 -12.73 -8.52
CA GLY A 114 -15.07 -13.04 -9.61
C GLY A 114 -13.83 -12.13 -9.75
N GLN A 115 -13.67 -11.09 -8.93
CA GLN A 115 -12.51 -10.19 -9.03
C GLN A 115 -11.40 -10.43 -8.00
N GLY A 116 -11.59 -11.31 -7.04
CA GLY A 116 -10.58 -11.65 -6.02
C GLY A 116 -10.27 -10.50 -5.06
N HIS A 117 -9.19 -10.66 -4.31
CA HIS A 117 -8.64 -9.62 -3.43
C HIS A 117 -7.81 -8.66 -4.28
N LYS A 118 -7.92 -7.37 -4.00
CA LYS A 118 -7.09 -6.33 -4.62
C LYS A 118 -5.99 -5.93 -3.67
N THR A 119 -4.79 -5.77 -4.21
CA THR A 119 -3.58 -5.44 -3.43
C THR A 119 -2.74 -4.43 -4.19
N ALA A 120 -2.19 -3.47 -3.47
CA ALA A 120 -1.22 -2.51 -3.97
C ALA A 120 -0.06 -2.37 -2.97
N ALA A 121 1.14 -2.07 -3.46
CA ALA A 121 2.31 -1.89 -2.64
C ALA A 121 3.07 -0.62 -3.01
N ALA A 122 3.83 -0.10 -2.05
CA ALA A 122 4.76 1.01 -2.20
C ALA A 122 5.99 0.75 -1.32
N HIS A 123 7.11 1.37 -1.67
CA HIS A 123 8.29 1.41 -0.81
C HIS A 123 8.66 2.86 -0.53
N PHE A 124 9.31 3.11 0.59
CA PHE A 124 9.81 4.42 0.96
C PHE A 124 10.96 4.32 1.94
N THR A 125 11.80 5.34 1.98
CA THR A 125 12.84 5.48 2.99
C THR A 125 12.36 6.45 4.07
N ALA A 126 12.25 5.98 5.30
CA ALA A 126 11.82 6.77 6.44
C ALA A 126 13.01 7.52 7.05
N GLU A 127 12.79 8.80 7.38
CA GLU A 127 13.75 9.66 8.10
C GLU A 127 13.16 10.07 9.46
N ALA A 128 13.97 10.00 10.51
CA ALA A 128 13.53 10.40 11.85
C ALA A 128 12.97 11.84 11.87
N GLY A 129 11.88 12.04 12.60
CA GLY A 129 11.22 13.34 12.72
C GLY A 129 10.32 13.71 11.52
N THR A 130 10.24 12.87 10.48
CA THR A 130 9.46 13.15 9.28
C THR A 130 8.08 12.49 9.32
N VAL A 131 7.07 13.18 8.77
CA VAL A 131 5.70 12.67 8.61
C VAL A 131 5.47 12.31 7.15
N TYR A 132 5.06 11.07 6.90
CA TYR A 132 4.73 10.55 5.58
C TYR A 132 3.22 10.29 5.48
N TYR A 133 2.64 10.65 4.35
CA TYR A 133 1.25 10.35 4.02
C TYR A 133 1.19 9.37 2.86
N PHE A 134 0.39 8.31 3.00
CA PHE A 134 0.10 7.37 1.93
C PHE A 134 -1.40 7.21 1.75
N ARG A 135 -1.86 7.28 0.49
CA ARG A 135 -3.25 7.06 0.13
C ARG A 135 -3.43 5.71 -0.53
N ALA A 136 -4.24 4.85 0.08
CA ALA A 136 -4.86 3.70 -0.56
C ALA A 136 -6.18 4.18 -1.18
N LYS A 137 -6.20 4.39 -2.49
CA LYS A 137 -7.41 4.82 -3.21
C LYS A 137 -8.10 3.60 -3.79
N ASN A 138 -9.32 3.37 -3.33
CA ASN A 138 -10.22 2.36 -3.85
C ASN A 138 -11.12 2.97 -4.92
N THR A 139 -11.20 2.33 -6.08
CA THR A 139 -12.03 2.76 -7.19
C THR A 139 -12.94 1.63 -7.64
N TRP A 140 -14.14 1.99 -8.03
CA TRP A 140 -15.04 1.09 -8.75
C TRP A 140 -15.87 1.88 -9.76
N ALA A 141 -15.57 1.63 -11.02
CA ALA A 141 -16.34 2.16 -12.12
C ALA A 141 -17.46 1.16 -12.47
N ARG A 142 -18.70 1.58 -12.24
CA ARG A 142 -19.89 0.74 -12.39
C ARG A 142 -20.14 0.38 -13.85
N ASP A 143 -19.85 1.27 -14.77
CA ASP A 143 -20.02 1.16 -16.22
C ASP A 143 -19.10 0.10 -16.87
N VAL A 144 -17.89 -0.06 -16.33
CA VAL A 144 -16.92 -1.07 -16.81
C VAL A 144 -16.82 -2.29 -15.88
N GLY A 145 -17.53 -2.29 -14.75
CA GLY A 145 -17.59 -3.41 -13.80
C GLY A 145 -16.24 -3.76 -13.16
N THR A 146 -15.26 -2.85 -13.20
CA THR A 146 -13.93 -3.07 -12.63
C THR A 146 -13.73 -2.32 -11.34
N ALA A 147 -13.07 -2.98 -10.40
CA ALA A 147 -12.63 -2.37 -9.17
C ALA A 147 -11.12 -2.52 -9.01
N ASP A 148 -10.49 -1.53 -8.41
CA ASP A 148 -9.05 -1.52 -8.20
C ASP A 148 -8.66 -0.78 -6.92
N ILE A 149 -7.41 -1.00 -6.48
CA ILE A 149 -6.76 -0.29 -5.40
C ILE A 149 -5.40 0.23 -5.87
N SER A 150 -5.08 1.46 -5.52
CA SER A 150 -3.74 2.02 -5.69
C SER A 150 -3.19 2.51 -4.37
N LEU A 151 -1.87 2.43 -4.18
CA LEU A 151 -1.17 2.93 -2.99
C LEU A 151 -0.08 3.91 -3.44
N LYS A 152 -0.20 5.17 -3.01
CA LYS A 152 0.71 6.25 -3.45
C LYS A 152 1.05 7.18 -2.29
N PRO A 153 2.27 7.72 -2.25
CA PRO A 153 2.60 8.81 -1.35
C PRO A 153 1.77 10.06 -1.72
N LEU A 154 1.47 10.87 -0.72
CA LEU A 154 0.87 12.19 -0.87
C LEU A 154 1.85 13.27 -0.40
N ASP A 155 1.71 14.47 -0.92
CA ASP A 155 2.30 15.63 -0.26
C ASP A 155 1.60 15.96 1.07
N SER A 156 2.25 16.79 1.88
CA SER A 156 1.76 17.13 3.21
C SER A 156 0.42 17.87 3.20
N ASP A 157 0.19 18.72 2.21
CA ASP A 157 -1.03 19.54 2.12
C ASP A 157 -2.24 18.68 1.77
N GLU A 158 -2.10 17.78 0.77
CA GLU A 158 -3.15 16.83 0.42
C GLU A 158 -3.41 15.86 1.58
N GLY A 159 -2.36 15.35 2.23
CA GLY A 159 -2.46 14.46 3.38
C GLY A 159 -3.21 15.10 4.55
N GLN A 160 -2.88 16.34 4.90
CA GLN A 160 -3.58 17.11 5.94
C GLN A 160 -5.04 17.41 5.55
N LEU A 161 -5.29 17.75 4.30
CA LEU A 161 -6.66 17.97 3.81
C LEU A 161 -7.52 16.72 3.96
N LEU A 162 -7.02 15.56 3.55
CA LEU A 162 -7.77 14.30 3.65
C LEU A 162 -8.02 13.90 5.11
N THR A 163 -7.01 13.96 5.96
CA THR A 163 -7.16 13.64 7.40
C THR A 163 -8.08 14.63 8.12
N SER A 164 -8.20 15.87 7.63
CA SER A 164 -9.15 16.85 8.15
C SER A 164 -10.62 16.49 7.88
N LYS A 165 -10.89 15.77 6.79
CA LYS A 165 -12.22 15.39 6.31
C LYS A 165 -12.62 13.98 6.69
N PHE A 166 -11.66 13.06 6.80
CA PHE A 166 -11.87 11.64 7.01
C PHE A 166 -11.94 11.29 8.49
N SER A 167 -12.50 10.13 8.79
CA SER A 167 -12.64 9.63 10.15
C SER A 167 -11.37 8.91 10.62
N LEU A 168 -11.08 8.98 11.92
CA LEU A 168 -10.03 8.16 12.52
C LEU A 168 -10.49 6.70 12.59
N SER A 169 -9.66 5.77 12.13
CA SER A 169 -9.88 4.34 12.28
C SER A 169 -9.24 3.80 13.56
N THR A 170 -9.99 2.94 14.23
CA THR A 170 -9.48 2.02 15.26
C THR A 170 -9.78 0.60 14.83
N PHE A 171 -8.88 -0.33 15.09
CA PHE A 171 -9.01 -1.71 14.63
C PHE A 171 -8.50 -2.70 15.67
N HIS A 172 -8.96 -3.94 15.57
CA HIS A 172 -8.43 -5.06 16.33
C HIS A 172 -8.51 -6.34 15.49
N PRO A 173 -7.58 -7.29 15.64
CA PRO A 173 -7.65 -8.57 14.96
C PRO A 173 -8.95 -9.30 15.30
N LYS A 174 -9.57 -9.93 14.31
CA LYS A 174 -10.68 -10.86 14.51
C LYS A 174 -10.10 -12.23 14.87
N LYS A 175 -10.71 -12.87 15.86
CA LYS A 175 -10.45 -14.28 16.19
C LYS A 175 -11.15 -15.19 15.19
#